data_b140a1f96e0fd4c545da55160f27f9dd
#
_entry.id   b140a1f96e0fd4c545da55160f27f9dd
#
_cell.length_a   1.000
_cell.length_b   1.000
_cell.length_c   1.000
_cell.angle_alpha   90.00
_cell.angle_beta   90.00
_cell.angle_gamma   90.00
#
_symmetry.space_group_name_H-M   'P 1'
#
loop_
_entity.id
_entity.type
_entity.pdbx_description
1 polymer ?
#
loop_
_entity_poly.entity_id
_entity_poly.type
_entity_poly.pdbx_seq_one_letter_code
_entity_poly.pdbx_strand_id
1 'polypeptide(L)'
;VGEALQAELATGAIAREDVFITTKLWNTNHRPERVEPAFDASCGRLGISYVDLYLSHTPFAFQPGDNMDPRDQSGNIIYDRGVTLLETWRAMESLVDGGKCRAIGLSDMVLENLVPLYEAARIKPAVVQVESHPYLPQTELLEFCKQKGIVFLAFAPLGHGIRPGPLEDPAVLAIARQTSLTPAQVLLAWGIQRGTAILTTAKSPERIRENYNISEIPEAAVDEISRIQTRSRLNSVIETGVPGFIAKGG
;
A
#
# COMPACT_ATOMS: atom_id res chain seq x y z
N VAL A 1 16.21 -8.17 2.91
CA VAL A 1 15.58 -8.19 1.57
C VAL A 1 16.69 -8.04 0.51
N GLY A 2 17.54 -6.99 0.60
CA GLY A 2 18.60 -6.76 -0.40
C GLY A 2 19.53 -7.96 -0.56
N GLU A 3 20.04 -8.52 0.54
CA GLU A 3 20.90 -9.72 0.51
C GLU A 3 20.23 -10.92 -0.19
N ALA A 4 18.95 -11.18 0.13
CA ALA A 4 18.20 -12.27 -0.50
C ALA A 4 17.99 -12.01 -2.01
N LEU A 5 17.64 -10.75 -2.37
CA LEU A 5 17.51 -10.36 -3.77
C LEU A 5 18.83 -10.57 -4.54
N GLN A 6 19.94 -10.08 -4.00
CA GLN A 6 21.25 -10.22 -4.63
C GLN A 6 21.68 -11.68 -4.74
N ALA A 7 21.38 -12.51 -3.75
CA ALA A 7 21.65 -13.94 -3.80
C ALA A 7 20.91 -14.63 -4.94
N GLU A 8 19.60 -14.31 -5.12
CA GLU A 8 18.81 -14.89 -6.21
C GLU A 8 19.26 -14.40 -7.60
N LEU A 9 19.53 -13.10 -7.74
CA LEU A 9 20.07 -12.54 -8.98
C LEU A 9 21.43 -13.15 -9.36
N ALA A 10 22.27 -13.43 -8.38
CA ALA A 10 23.59 -14.05 -8.60
C ALA A 10 23.49 -15.50 -9.09
N THR A 11 22.39 -16.20 -8.88
CA THR A 11 22.18 -17.55 -9.43
C THR A 11 21.97 -17.56 -10.95
N GLY A 12 21.59 -16.42 -11.53
CA GLY A 12 21.18 -16.31 -12.93
C GLY A 12 19.82 -16.94 -13.25
N ALA A 13 19.08 -17.44 -12.25
CA ALA A 13 17.75 -18.01 -12.44
C ALA A 13 16.68 -16.94 -12.73
N ILE A 14 16.90 -15.71 -12.26
CA ILE A 14 16.07 -14.54 -12.53
C ILE A 14 16.97 -13.35 -12.87
N ALA A 15 16.52 -12.47 -13.75
CA ALA A 15 17.15 -11.18 -14.03
C ALA A 15 16.46 -10.05 -13.23
N ARG A 16 17.12 -8.90 -13.09
CA ARG A 16 16.55 -7.73 -12.37
C ARG A 16 15.21 -7.29 -12.99
N GLU A 17 15.08 -7.37 -14.29
CA GLU A 17 13.87 -7.03 -15.05
C GLU A 17 12.70 -8.00 -14.85
N ASP A 18 12.95 -9.20 -14.38
CA ASP A 18 11.91 -10.18 -14.05
C ASP A 18 11.24 -9.91 -12.69
N VAL A 19 11.81 -8.99 -11.90
CA VAL A 19 11.33 -8.68 -10.55
C VAL A 19 10.80 -7.26 -10.49
N PHE A 20 9.51 -7.11 -10.12
CA PHE A 20 8.91 -5.80 -9.88
C PHE A 20 9.18 -5.37 -8.43
N ILE A 21 10.03 -4.35 -8.24
CA ILE A 21 10.45 -3.89 -6.93
C ILE A 21 9.75 -2.58 -6.59
N THR A 22 9.03 -2.58 -5.47
CA THR A 22 8.42 -1.39 -4.87
C THR A 22 9.12 -1.03 -3.57
N THR A 23 9.44 0.24 -3.38
CA THR A 23 9.84 0.79 -2.08
C THR A 23 9.15 2.14 -1.83
N LYS A 24 9.36 2.73 -0.64
CA LYS A 24 8.61 3.91 -0.23
C LYS A 24 9.52 4.98 0.35
N LEU A 25 9.16 6.24 0.08
CA LEU A 25 9.71 7.43 0.73
C LEU A 25 9.12 7.53 2.15
N TRP A 26 9.97 7.47 3.16
CA TRP A 26 9.52 7.62 4.54
C TRP A 26 9.19 9.07 4.90
N ASN A 27 8.32 9.25 5.88
CA ASN A 27 7.71 10.53 6.24
C ASN A 27 8.69 11.63 6.65
N THR A 28 9.88 11.29 7.16
CA THR A 28 10.94 12.27 7.52
C THR A 28 11.71 12.81 6.31
N ASN A 29 11.42 12.29 5.11
CA ASN A 29 12.14 12.63 3.88
C ASN A 29 11.26 13.31 2.82
N HIS A 30 10.13 13.91 3.21
CA HIS A 30 9.20 14.55 2.28
C HIS A 30 9.72 15.89 1.71
N ARG A 31 10.66 16.56 2.36
CA ARG A 31 11.25 17.77 1.79
C ARG A 31 11.96 17.46 0.47
N PRO A 32 11.79 18.29 -0.59
CA PRO A 32 12.31 18.00 -1.93
C PRO A 32 13.79 17.60 -1.97
N GLU A 33 14.64 18.28 -1.20
CA GLU A 33 16.08 18.03 -1.12
C GLU A 33 16.44 16.68 -0.45
N ARG A 34 15.49 16.05 0.22
CA ARG A 34 15.69 14.75 0.89
C ARG A 34 15.17 13.56 0.10
N VAL A 35 14.34 13.79 -0.92
CA VAL A 35 13.65 12.71 -1.67
C VAL A 35 14.67 11.84 -2.41
N GLU A 36 15.55 12.44 -3.20
CA GLU A 36 16.55 11.70 -3.96
C GLU A 36 17.59 10.99 -3.08
N PRO A 37 18.18 11.63 -2.05
CA PRO A 37 19.07 10.92 -1.10
C PRO A 37 18.40 9.73 -0.40
N ALA A 38 17.12 9.84 -0.01
CA ALA A 38 16.37 8.75 0.60
C ALA A 38 16.12 7.59 -0.38
N PHE A 39 15.85 7.92 -1.65
CA PHE A 39 15.73 6.96 -2.73
C PHE A 39 17.06 6.21 -2.93
N ASP A 40 18.17 6.93 -3.11
CA ASP A 40 19.50 6.34 -3.32
C ASP A 40 19.93 5.45 -2.15
N ALA A 41 19.65 5.87 -0.92
CA ALA A 41 19.87 5.03 0.27
C ALA A 41 19.03 3.74 0.25
N SER A 42 17.81 3.78 -0.28
CA SER A 42 16.97 2.57 -0.42
C SER A 42 17.51 1.63 -1.50
N CYS A 43 17.92 2.17 -2.65
CA CYS A 43 18.56 1.40 -3.71
C CYS A 43 19.88 0.77 -3.24
N GLY A 44 20.70 1.53 -2.51
CA GLY A 44 21.94 1.03 -1.93
C GLY A 44 21.74 -0.17 -0.98
N ARG A 45 20.71 -0.09 -0.11
CA ARG A 45 20.36 -1.23 0.78
C ARG A 45 19.83 -2.45 0.02
N LEU A 46 19.24 -2.25 -1.15
CA LEU A 46 18.73 -3.33 -2.00
C LEU A 46 19.81 -3.86 -2.97
N GLY A 47 20.88 -3.10 -3.19
CA GLY A 47 21.94 -3.43 -4.17
C GLY A 47 21.48 -3.26 -5.62
N ILE A 48 20.59 -2.32 -5.90
CA ILE A 48 19.99 -2.07 -7.23
C ILE A 48 20.16 -0.62 -7.65
N SER A 49 20.09 -0.34 -8.94
CA SER A 49 20.20 1.03 -9.50
C SER A 49 18.86 1.71 -9.75
N TYR A 50 17.77 0.98 -9.84
CA TYR A 50 16.42 1.51 -10.07
C TYR A 50 15.36 0.68 -9.36
N VAL A 51 14.19 1.27 -9.11
CA VAL A 51 12.98 0.56 -8.69
C VAL A 51 11.88 0.68 -9.76
N ASP A 52 10.95 -0.26 -9.75
CA ASP A 52 9.81 -0.23 -10.67
C ASP A 52 8.74 0.73 -10.18
N LEU A 53 8.57 0.84 -8.87
CA LEU A 53 7.59 1.73 -8.26
C LEU A 53 8.15 2.37 -6.97
N TYR A 54 8.06 3.70 -6.89
CA TYR A 54 8.39 4.44 -5.68
C TYR A 54 7.14 5.14 -5.14
N LEU A 55 6.77 4.87 -3.88
CA LEU A 55 5.58 5.43 -3.27
C LEU A 55 5.92 6.48 -2.21
N SER A 56 5.17 7.58 -2.13
CA SER A 56 5.08 8.34 -0.88
C SER A 56 4.38 7.47 0.15
N HIS A 57 5.01 7.22 1.32
CA HIS A 57 4.50 6.24 2.28
C HIS A 57 3.20 6.69 2.93
N THR A 58 3.06 7.99 3.19
CA THR A 58 1.83 8.63 3.66
C THR A 58 1.69 10.02 3.01
N PRO A 59 0.53 10.68 3.10
CA PRO A 59 0.35 12.03 2.55
C PRO A 59 0.90 13.14 3.44
N PHE A 60 1.49 12.82 4.59
CA PHE A 60 1.96 13.80 5.57
C PHE A 60 3.45 13.60 5.90
N ALA A 61 4.13 14.71 6.18
CA ALA A 61 5.54 14.73 6.53
C ALA A 61 5.76 14.74 8.04
N PHE A 62 6.80 14.05 8.50
CA PHE A 62 7.34 14.17 9.84
C PHE A 62 8.51 15.14 9.88
N GLN A 63 8.84 15.66 11.07
CA GLN A 63 10.03 16.49 11.26
C GLN A 63 11.26 15.81 10.62
N PRO A 64 12.00 16.52 9.74
CA PRO A 64 13.16 15.95 9.08
C PRO A 64 14.26 15.58 10.08
N GLY A 65 14.93 14.46 9.85
CA GLY A 65 16.03 13.99 10.70
C GLY A 65 16.31 12.50 10.53
N ASP A 66 17.24 11.99 11.32
CA ASP A 66 17.63 10.58 11.30
C ASP A 66 16.69 9.71 12.18
N ASN A 67 15.93 10.35 13.09
CA ASN A 67 14.91 9.67 13.84
C ASN A 67 13.70 9.44 12.94
N MET A 68 13.40 8.19 12.65
CA MET A 68 12.27 7.80 11.78
C MET A 68 10.90 8.03 12.43
N ASP A 69 10.82 8.18 13.75
CA ASP A 69 9.60 8.39 14.51
C ASP A 69 9.78 9.56 15.49
N PRO A 70 9.88 10.81 14.98
CA PRO A 70 10.14 11.98 15.81
C PRO A 70 8.91 12.30 16.67
N ARG A 71 9.10 12.26 18.01
CA ARG A 71 8.04 12.51 19.00
C ARG A 71 8.42 13.64 19.93
N ASP A 72 7.43 14.40 20.37
CA ASP A 72 7.55 15.40 21.41
C ASP A 72 7.63 14.75 22.82
N GLN A 73 7.77 15.57 23.84
CA GLN A 73 7.84 15.12 25.24
C GLN A 73 6.56 14.42 25.73
N SER A 74 5.44 14.63 25.04
CA SER A 74 4.16 13.99 25.33
C SER A 74 3.94 12.71 24.52
N GLY A 75 4.91 12.32 23.67
CA GLY A 75 4.83 11.12 22.84
C GLY A 75 4.11 11.33 21.50
N ASN A 76 3.69 12.55 21.16
CA ASN A 76 3.00 12.83 19.90
C ASN A 76 4.00 12.98 18.75
N ILE A 77 3.61 12.53 17.56
CA ILE A 77 4.39 12.73 16.34
C ILE A 77 4.61 14.22 16.07
N ILE A 78 5.83 14.60 15.76
CA ILE A 78 6.17 15.94 15.32
C ILE A 78 6.06 16.01 13.79
N TYR A 79 5.02 16.69 13.30
CA TYR A 79 4.78 16.89 11.87
C TYR A 79 5.62 18.04 11.29
N ASP A 80 6.10 17.85 10.07
CA ASP A 80 6.65 18.94 9.25
C ASP A 80 5.52 19.60 8.46
N ARG A 81 5.13 20.79 8.88
CA ARG A 81 4.10 21.61 8.20
C ARG A 81 4.73 22.58 7.17
N GLY A 82 6.05 22.53 7.00
CA GLY A 82 6.80 23.40 6.08
C GLY A 82 6.94 22.82 4.67
N VAL A 83 6.35 21.66 4.39
CA VAL A 83 6.36 21.02 3.07
C VAL A 83 4.97 20.48 2.74
N THR A 84 4.55 20.68 1.50
CA THR A 84 3.31 20.14 0.95
C THR A 84 3.55 18.81 0.25
N LEU A 85 2.51 17.97 0.18
CA LEU A 85 2.59 16.73 -0.58
C LEU A 85 2.90 16.97 -2.08
N LEU A 86 2.44 18.08 -2.64
CA LEU A 86 2.71 18.42 -4.04
C LEU A 86 4.20 18.77 -4.26
N GLU A 87 4.86 19.43 -3.31
CA GLU A 87 6.31 19.69 -3.40
C GLU A 87 7.10 18.37 -3.33
N THR A 88 6.74 17.48 -2.42
CA THR A 88 7.29 16.13 -2.36
C THR A 88 7.07 15.38 -3.68
N TRP A 89 5.84 15.45 -4.23
CA TRP A 89 5.49 14.79 -5.47
C TRP A 89 6.34 15.27 -6.66
N ARG A 90 6.57 16.58 -6.77
CA ARG A 90 7.43 17.15 -7.82
C ARG A 90 8.86 16.65 -7.75
N ALA A 91 9.40 16.48 -6.55
CA ALA A 91 10.72 15.87 -6.38
C ALA A 91 10.71 14.38 -6.77
N MET A 92 9.62 13.65 -6.50
CA MET A 92 9.47 12.26 -6.97
C MET A 92 9.33 12.19 -8.50
N GLU A 93 8.65 13.15 -9.15
CA GLU A 93 8.59 13.26 -10.62
C GLU A 93 9.98 13.36 -11.23
N SER A 94 10.90 14.09 -10.58
CA SER A 94 12.29 14.21 -11.04
C SER A 94 13.05 12.89 -11.01
N LEU A 95 12.71 11.96 -10.12
CA LEU A 95 13.29 10.61 -10.10
C LEU A 95 12.85 9.79 -11.34
N VAL A 96 11.63 10.01 -11.81
CA VAL A 96 11.14 9.38 -13.06
C VAL A 96 11.88 9.97 -14.27
N ASP A 97 11.98 11.29 -14.34
CA ASP A 97 12.70 11.99 -15.41
C ASP A 97 14.18 11.55 -15.49
N GLY A 98 14.79 11.32 -14.31
CA GLY A 98 16.17 10.82 -14.19
C GLY A 98 16.33 9.30 -14.43
N GLY A 99 15.24 8.59 -14.75
CA GLY A 99 15.27 7.13 -14.98
C GLY A 99 15.54 6.29 -13.72
N LYS A 100 15.47 6.89 -12.52
CA LYS A 100 15.72 6.22 -11.24
C LYS A 100 14.57 5.30 -10.82
N CYS A 101 13.33 5.65 -11.19
CA CYS A 101 12.18 4.76 -11.02
C CYS A 101 11.28 4.78 -12.28
N ARG A 102 10.60 3.66 -12.55
CA ARG A 102 9.71 3.53 -13.71
C ARG A 102 8.36 4.20 -13.49
N ALA A 103 7.88 4.17 -12.24
CA ALA A 103 6.61 4.74 -11.85
C ALA A 103 6.66 5.28 -10.43
N ILE A 104 5.78 6.25 -10.14
CA ILE A 104 5.57 6.81 -8.81
C ILE A 104 4.11 6.67 -8.39
N GLY A 105 3.86 6.60 -7.10
CA GLY A 105 2.53 6.45 -6.54
C GLY A 105 2.44 6.94 -5.10
N LEU A 106 1.31 6.69 -4.50
CA LEU A 106 0.95 7.19 -3.17
C LEU A 106 0.51 6.02 -2.29
N SER A 107 0.75 6.14 -1.00
CA SER A 107 0.23 5.20 -0.01
C SER A 107 -0.53 5.93 1.08
N ASP A 108 -1.46 5.24 1.75
CA ASP A 108 -2.33 5.76 2.81
C ASP A 108 -3.09 7.04 2.43
N MET A 109 -3.55 7.12 1.19
CA MET A 109 -4.31 8.26 0.66
C MET A 109 -5.81 8.15 0.95
N VAL A 110 -6.40 9.30 1.20
CA VAL A 110 -7.85 9.51 1.15
C VAL A 110 -8.21 10.30 -0.10
N LEU A 111 -9.46 10.16 -0.56
CA LEU A 111 -9.90 10.77 -1.83
C LEU A 111 -9.75 12.29 -1.82
N GLU A 112 -10.02 12.95 -0.69
CA GLU A 112 -9.91 14.40 -0.51
C GLU A 112 -8.50 14.93 -0.76
N ASN A 113 -7.46 14.13 -0.48
CA ASN A 113 -6.06 14.49 -0.71
C ASN A 113 -5.58 14.04 -2.10
N LEU A 114 -6.12 12.93 -2.61
CA LEU A 114 -5.73 12.38 -3.90
C LEU A 114 -6.18 13.27 -5.07
N VAL A 115 -7.44 13.76 -5.05
CA VAL A 115 -8.01 14.53 -6.16
C VAL A 115 -7.20 15.80 -6.44
N PRO A 116 -6.92 16.69 -5.47
CA PRO A 116 -6.14 17.90 -5.73
C PRO A 116 -4.72 17.58 -6.21
N LEU A 117 -4.07 16.56 -5.66
CA LEU A 117 -2.75 16.15 -6.12
C LEU A 117 -2.81 15.62 -7.55
N TYR A 118 -3.76 14.75 -7.86
CA TYR A 118 -3.93 14.21 -9.20
C TYR A 118 -4.08 15.32 -10.24
N GLU A 119 -4.91 16.34 -9.97
CA GLU A 119 -5.11 17.45 -10.89
C GLU A 119 -3.83 18.28 -11.08
N ALA A 120 -3.07 18.54 -10.02
CA ALA A 120 -1.86 19.37 -10.04
C ALA A 120 -0.60 18.63 -10.50
N ALA A 121 -0.55 17.32 -10.43
CA ALA A 121 0.60 16.50 -10.79
C ALA A 121 0.84 16.50 -12.31
N ARG A 122 2.11 16.66 -12.72
CA ARG A 122 2.54 16.49 -14.11
C ARG A 122 2.58 15.02 -14.50
N ILE A 123 3.24 14.19 -13.70
CA ILE A 123 3.21 12.72 -13.80
C ILE A 123 2.12 12.24 -12.84
N LYS A 124 1.09 11.62 -13.39
CA LYS A 124 -0.04 11.13 -12.58
C LYS A 124 0.38 9.92 -11.73
N PRO A 125 -0.19 9.73 -10.52
CA PRO A 125 0.06 8.54 -9.74
C PRO A 125 -0.30 7.28 -10.52
N ALA A 126 0.65 6.35 -10.65
CA ALA A 126 0.39 5.05 -11.28
C ALA A 126 -0.33 4.09 -10.33
N VAL A 127 -0.07 4.23 -9.04
CA VAL A 127 -0.59 3.34 -7.98
C VAL A 127 -1.04 4.16 -6.78
N VAL A 128 -2.16 3.76 -6.19
CA VAL A 128 -2.59 4.18 -4.85
C VAL A 128 -2.68 2.93 -3.98
N GLN A 129 -1.78 2.83 -2.98
CA GLN A 129 -1.71 1.71 -2.05
C GLN A 129 -2.37 2.10 -0.72
N VAL A 130 -3.45 1.42 -0.35
CA VAL A 130 -4.19 1.69 0.90
C VAL A 130 -4.61 0.40 1.59
N GLU A 131 -4.89 0.51 2.90
CA GLU A 131 -5.57 -0.57 3.59
C GLU A 131 -6.93 -0.84 2.96
N SER A 132 -7.16 -2.08 2.50
CA SER A 132 -8.46 -2.46 1.97
C SER A 132 -8.76 -3.95 2.19
N HIS A 133 -9.92 -4.21 2.75
CA HIS A 133 -10.53 -5.50 3.06
C HIS A 133 -12.04 -5.30 3.24
N PRO A 134 -12.87 -6.34 3.45
CA PRO A 134 -14.33 -6.16 3.54
C PRO A 134 -14.81 -5.16 4.60
N TYR A 135 -14.06 -4.99 5.69
CA TYR A 135 -14.40 -4.01 6.72
C TYR A 135 -13.93 -2.58 6.37
N LEU A 136 -13.08 -2.43 5.37
CA LEU A 136 -12.64 -1.14 4.83
C LEU A 136 -12.55 -1.21 3.29
N PRO A 137 -13.67 -1.29 2.57
CA PRO A 137 -13.69 -1.57 1.14
C PRO A 137 -13.16 -0.40 0.28
N GLN A 138 -13.10 0.83 0.81
CA GLN A 138 -12.59 2.01 0.08
C GLN A 138 -13.28 2.22 -1.29
N THR A 139 -14.60 2.04 -1.35
CA THR A 139 -15.35 1.96 -2.60
C THR A 139 -15.18 3.21 -3.47
N GLU A 140 -15.35 4.41 -2.89
CA GLU A 140 -15.24 5.68 -3.64
C GLU A 140 -13.82 5.89 -4.19
N LEU A 141 -12.80 5.56 -3.38
CA LEU A 141 -11.40 5.66 -3.80
C LEU A 141 -11.08 4.65 -4.92
N LEU A 142 -11.59 3.42 -4.82
CA LEU A 142 -11.45 2.40 -5.86
C LEU A 142 -12.08 2.85 -7.18
N GLU A 143 -13.30 3.38 -7.13
CA GLU A 143 -13.99 3.87 -8.33
C GLU A 143 -13.26 5.05 -8.98
N PHE A 144 -12.75 5.99 -8.17
CA PHE A 144 -11.90 7.06 -8.70
C PHE A 144 -10.65 6.52 -9.38
N CYS A 145 -9.96 5.56 -8.74
CA CYS A 145 -8.77 4.94 -9.32
C CYS A 145 -9.09 4.27 -10.66
N LYS A 146 -10.18 3.50 -10.74
CA LYS A 146 -10.63 2.87 -11.99
C LYS A 146 -10.90 3.89 -13.09
N GLN A 147 -11.62 4.98 -12.78
CA GLN A 147 -11.94 6.03 -13.74
C GLN A 147 -10.69 6.75 -14.27
N LYS A 148 -9.65 6.86 -13.45
CA LYS A 148 -8.40 7.57 -13.79
C LYS A 148 -7.29 6.64 -14.29
N GLY A 149 -7.52 5.33 -14.39
CA GLY A 149 -6.51 4.35 -14.78
C GLY A 149 -5.38 4.17 -13.76
N ILE A 150 -5.65 4.46 -12.49
CA ILE A 150 -4.72 4.27 -11.37
C ILE A 150 -4.89 2.84 -10.83
N VAL A 151 -3.80 2.12 -10.62
CA VAL A 151 -3.86 0.81 -9.97
C VAL A 151 -4.16 1.00 -8.49
N PHE A 152 -5.29 0.46 -8.04
CA PHE A 152 -5.60 0.38 -6.61
C PHE A 152 -4.95 -0.87 -6.03
N LEU A 153 -4.02 -0.69 -5.08
CA LEU A 153 -3.28 -1.76 -4.43
C LEU A 153 -3.72 -1.89 -2.97
N ALA A 154 -4.40 -2.98 -2.65
CA ALA A 154 -4.87 -3.25 -1.29
C ALA A 154 -3.74 -3.85 -0.43
N PHE A 155 -3.28 -3.16 0.60
CA PHE A 155 -2.49 -3.78 1.64
C PHE A 155 -3.39 -4.27 2.79
N ALA A 156 -2.87 -5.20 3.61
CA ALA A 156 -3.62 -5.88 4.67
C ALA A 156 -4.97 -6.48 4.23
N PRO A 157 -5.06 -7.13 3.05
CA PRO A 157 -6.33 -7.65 2.54
C PRO A 157 -6.95 -8.72 3.45
N LEU A 158 -6.17 -9.31 4.35
CA LEU A 158 -6.59 -10.30 5.34
C LEU A 158 -6.88 -9.70 6.73
N GLY A 159 -6.92 -8.36 6.87
CA GLY A 159 -7.23 -7.68 8.13
C GLY A 159 -6.05 -7.55 9.09
N HIS A 160 -4.81 -7.51 8.60
CA HIS A 160 -3.59 -7.21 9.38
C HIS A 160 -3.36 -8.14 10.60
N GLY A 161 -3.97 -9.32 10.60
CA GLY A 161 -3.86 -10.28 11.71
C GLY A 161 -4.68 -9.92 12.95
N ILE A 162 -5.48 -8.87 12.90
CA ILE A 162 -6.39 -8.46 13.97
C ILE A 162 -7.52 -9.50 14.12
N ARG A 163 -7.87 -9.81 15.36
CA ARG A 163 -8.91 -10.77 15.70
C ARG A 163 -9.82 -10.23 16.81
N PRO A 164 -11.17 -10.40 16.65
CA PRO A 164 -11.85 -10.89 15.48
C PRO A 164 -11.69 -9.95 14.28
N GLY A 165 -11.62 -10.53 13.05
CA GLY A 165 -11.37 -9.77 11.83
C GLY A 165 -12.02 -10.41 10.60
N PRO A 166 -11.74 -9.91 9.39
CA PRO A 166 -12.34 -10.41 8.15
C PRO A 166 -12.19 -11.91 7.92
N LEU A 167 -11.09 -12.52 8.39
CA LEU A 167 -10.86 -13.97 8.28
C LEU A 167 -11.86 -14.81 9.08
N GLU A 168 -12.52 -14.23 10.08
CA GLU A 168 -13.46 -14.89 10.97
C GLU A 168 -14.90 -14.41 10.75
N ASP A 169 -15.10 -13.55 9.74
CA ASP A 169 -16.44 -13.09 9.40
C ASP A 169 -17.34 -14.26 8.99
N PRO A 170 -18.57 -14.36 9.55
CA PRO A 170 -19.49 -15.47 9.25
C PRO A 170 -19.76 -15.67 7.77
N ALA A 171 -19.89 -14.59 6.98
CA ALA A 171 -20.09 -14.68 5.53
C ALA A 171 -18.85 -15.27 4.83
N VAL A 172 -17.66 -14.82 5.20
CA VAL A 172 -16.39 -15.34 4.64
C VAL A 172 -16.23 -16.83 4.99
N LEU A 173 -16.52 -17.21 6.23
CA LEU A 173 -16.44 -18.61 6.67
C LEU A 173 -17.48 -19.50 5.97
N ALA A 174 -18.68 -18.99 5.70
CA ALA A 174 -19.70 -19.73 4.96
C ALA A 174 -19.28 -19.96 3.51
N ILE A 175 -18.79 -18.94 2.83
CA ILE A 175 -18.29 -19.02 1.45
C ILE A 175 -17.08 -19.97 1.37
N ALA A 176 -16.16 -19.91 2.31
CA ALA A 176 -15.00 -20.80 2.37
C ALA A 176 -15.41 -22.28 2.42
N ARG A 177 -16.43 -22.62 3.22
CA ARG A 177 -16.99 -23.99 3.26
C ARG A 177 -17.65 -24.39 1.95
N GLN A 178 -18.42 -23.48 1.31
CA GLN A 178 -19.14 -23.75 0.06
C GLN A 178 -18.19 -23.95 -1.12
N THR A 179 -17.09 -23.21 -1.15
CA THR A 179 -16.12 -23.23 -2.24
C THR A 179 -14.94 -24.18 -2.01
N SER A 180 -14.82 -24.78 -0.82
CA SER A 180 -13.67 -25.57 -0.40
C SER A 180 -12.34 -24.78 -0.43
N LEU A 181 -12.42 -23.45 -0.32
CA LEU A 181 -11.28 -22.55 -0.20
C LEU A 181 -11.02 -22.21 1.27
N THR A 182 -9.82 -21.73 1.56
CA THR A 182 -9.55 -21.14 2.87
C THR A 182 -10.18 -19.74 2.97
N PRO A 183 -10.50 -19.24 4.17
CA PRO A 183 -10.96 -17.86 4.36
C PRO A 183 -9.99 -16.82 3.76
N ALA A 184 -8.69 -17.09 3.81
CA ALA A 184 -7.68 -16.24 3.20
C ALA A 184 -7.84 -16.20 1.67
N GLN A 185 -7.96 -17.34 1.01
CA GLN A 185 -8.18 -17.41 -0.44
C GLN A 185 -9.48 -16.72 -0.85
N VAL A 186 -10.56 -16.85 -0.07
CA VAL A 186 -11.83 -16.16 -0.32
C VAL A 186 -11.65 -14.63 -0.28
N LEU A 187 -10.97 -14.10 0.74
CA LEU A 187 -10.71 -12.66 0.85
C LEU A 187 -9.82 -12.14 -0.27
N LEU A 188 -8.80 -12.90 -0.65
CA LEU A 188 -7.90 -12.52 -1.75
C LEU A 188 -8.63 -12.56 -3.10
N ALA A 189 -9.45 -13.58 -3.35
CA ALA A 189 -10.29 -13.67 -4.53
C ALA A 189 -11.27 -12.49 -4.63
N TRP A 190 -11.95 -12.14 -3.52
CA TRP A 190 -12.81 -10.95 -3.46
C TRP A 190 -12.06 -9.68 -3.84
N GLY A 191 -10.85 -9.47 -3.30
CA GLY A 191 -10.03 -8.31 -3.64
C GLY A 191 -9.72 -8.24 -5.13
N ILE A 192 -9.24 -9.35 -5.73
CA ILE A 192 -8.89 -9.42 -7.14
C ILE A 192 -10.13 -9.22 -8.04
N GLN A 193 -11.22 -9.93 -7.77
CA GLN A 193 -12.41 -9.88 -8.61
C GLN A 193 -13.14 -8.53 -8.60
N ARG A 194 -12.97 -7.73 -7.54
CA ARG A 194 -13.46 -6.33 -7.55
C ARG A 194 -12.53 -5.36 -8.28
N GLY A 195 -11.40 -5.83 -8.82
CA GLY A 195 -10.45 -5.05 -9.62
C GLY A 195 -9.35 -4.38 -8.80
N THR A 196 -8.99 -4.90 -7.62
CA THR A 196 -7.83 -4.43 -6.87
C THR A 196 -6.63 -5.36 -7.06
N ALA A 197 -5.43 -4.79 -7.16
CA ALA A 197 -4.22 -5.54 -6.86
C ALA A 197 -4.15 -5.77 -5.34
N ILE A 198 -3.52 -6.85 -4.91
CA ILE A 198 -3.42 -7.20 -3.50
C ILE A 198 -1.97 -7.40 -3.06
N LEU A 199 -1.66 -7.00 -1.83
CA LEU A 199 -0.35 -7.18 -1.22
C LEU A 199 -0.51 -7.96 0.08
N THR A 200 -0.03 -9.22 0.08
CA THR A 200 -0.06 -10.10 1.23
C THR A 200 1.32 -10.26 1.85
N THR A 201 1.34 -10.60 3.14
CA THR A 201 2.55 -11.06 3.83
C THR A 201 2.31 -12.45 4.39
N ALA A 202 3.28 -13.34 4.22
CA ALA A 202 3.27 -14.66 4.84
C ALA A 202 4.67 -15.01 5.34
N LYS A 203 4.74 -15.75 6.46
CA LYS A 203 6.01 -16.13 7.10
C LYS A 203 6.42 -17.57 6.78
N SER A 204 5.53 -18.38 6.22
CA SER A 204 5.82 -19.77 5.87
C SER A 204 5.65 -20.00 4.37
N PRO A 205 6.47 -20.91 3.78
CA PRO A 205 6.35 -21.28 2.37
C PRO A 205 4.96 -21.79 1.98
N GLU A 206 4.30 -22.52 2.89
CA GLU A 206 2.96 -23.07 2.67
C GLU A 206 1.94 -21.94 2.48
N ARG A 207 1.95 -20.92 3.36
CA ARG A 207 1.07 -19.76 3.25
C ARG A 207 1.37 -18.89 2.05
N ILE A 208 2.65 -18.80 1.64
CA ILE A 208 3.02 -18.08 0.41
C ILE A 208 2.37 -18.78 -0.78
N ARG A 209 2.48 -20.12 -0.88
CA ARG A 209 1.86 -20.89 -1.96
C ARG A 209 0.33 -20.82 -1.92
N GLU A 210 -0.28 -20.91 -0.72
CA GLU A 210 -1.71 -20.77 -0.52
C GLU A 210 -2.20 -19.39 -1.02
N ASN A 211 -1.54 -18.31 -0.61
CA ASN A 211 -1.90 -16.94 -1.01
C ASN A 211 -1.65 -16.67 -2.51
N TYR A 212 -0.78 -17.41 -3.15
CA TYR A 212 -0.53 -17.30 -4.59
C TYR A 212 -1.53 -18.12 -5.42
N ASN A 213 -2.00 -19.24 -4.88
CA ASN A 213 -2.94 -20.13 -5.56
C ASN A 213 -4.39 -19.71 -5.30
N ILE A 214 -4.80 -18.61 -5.94
CA ILE A 214 -6.13 -18.03 -5.77
C ILE A 214 -7.02 -18.48 -6.92
N SER A 215 -8.17 -19.06 -6.59
CA SER A 215 -9.23 -19.37 -7.54
C SER A 215 -10.35 -18.33 -7.44
N GLU A 216 -11.07 -18.12 -8.53
CA GLU A 216 -12.26 -17.28 -8.51
C GLU A 216 -13.35 -17.86 -7.61
N ILE A 217 -14.09 -16.99 -6.96
CA ILE A 217 -15.31 -17.30 -6.22
C ILE A 217 -16.55 -16.86 -7.01
N PRO A 218 -17.72 -17.47 -6.79
CA PRO A 218 -18.94 -17.06 -7.47
C PRO A 218 -19.23 -15.57 -7.30
N GLU A 219 -19.77 -14.91 -8.33
CA GLU A 219 -20.13 -13.49 -8.29
C GLU A 219 -21.06 -13.14 -7.12
N ALA A 220 -22.03 -14.03 -6.84
CA ALA A 220 -22.91 -13.89 -5.68
C ALA A 220 -22.15 -13.86 -4.34
N ALA A 221 -21.03 -14.58 -4.24
CA ALA A 221 -20.16 -14.56 -3.05
C ALA A 221 -19.37 -13.24 -2.96
N VAL A 222 -18.90 -12.71 -4.09
CA VAL A 222 -18.27 -11.37 -4.14
C VAL A 222 -19.23 -10.31 -3.65
N ASP A 223 -20.49 -10.38 -4.10
CA ASP A 223 -21.57 -9.49 -3.70
C ASP A 223 -21.90 -9.62 -2.20
N GLU A 224 -21.96 -10.84 -1.67
CA GLU A 224 -22.24 -11.10 -0.27
C GLU A 224 -21.16 -10.49 0.62
N ILE A 225 -19.89 -10.70 0.32
CA ILE A 225 -18.76 -10.09 1.04
C ILE A 225 -18.81 -8.56 0.95
N SER A 226 -19.14 -8.02 -0.22
CA SER A 226 -19.23 -6.57 -0.44
C SER A 226 -20.34 -5.90 0.38
N ARG A 227 -21.37 -6.66 0.77
CA ARG A 227 -22.49 -6.20 1.63
C ARG A 227 -22.23 -6.31 3.12
N ILE A 228 -21.09 -6.85 3.57
CA ILE A 228 -20.73 -6.86 4.98
C ILE A 228 -20.80 -5.44 5.54
N GLN A 229 -21.54 -5.25 6.64
CA GLN A 229 -21.82 -3.92 7.21
C GLN A 229 -20.76 -3.46 8.20
N THR A 230 -19.97 -4.36 8.74
CA THR A 230 -18.86 -4.01 9.65
C THR A 230 -17.93 -3.02 8.96
N ARG A 231 -17.63 -1.90 9.63
CA ARG A 231 -16.68 -0.89 9.15
C ARG A 231 -15.65 -0.64 10.22
N SER A 232 -14.40 -0.94 9.89
CA SER A 232 -13.27 -0.76 10.79
C SER A 232 -11.98 -0.66 10.00
N ARG A 233 -11.14 0.29 10.37
CA ARG A 233 -9.73 0.30 9.99
C ARG A 233 -8.97 -0.57 11.00
N LEU A 234 -8.15 -1.48 10.51
CA LEU A 234 -7.44 -2.46 11.34
C LEU A 234 -5.94 -2.19 11.43
N ASN A 235 -5.43 -1.29 10.59
CA ASN A 235 -4.04 -0.84 10.68
C ASN A 235 -3.97 0.48 11.47
N SER A 236 -3.35 0.42 12.65
CA SER A 236 -3.28 1.52 13.61
C SER A 236 -2.26 2.63 13.28
N VAL A 237 -1.72 2.68 12.06
CA VAL A 237 -0.82 3.77 11.60
C VAL A 237 -1.41 5.18 11.82
N ILE A 238 -2.64 5.26 12.30
CA ILE A 238 -3.50 6.43 12.34
C ILE A 238 -3.68 7.05 13.71
N GLU A 239 -2.95 6.62 14.69
CA GLU A 239 -2.83 7.39 15.94
C GLU A 239 -2.18 8.77 15.72
N THR A 240 -2.00 9.15 14.46
CA THR A 240 -1.34 10.38 14.07
C THR A 240 -2.21 11.62 14.21
N GLY A 241 -3.53 11.52 14.45
CA GLY A 241 -4.42 12.67 14.53
C GLY A 241 -4.54 13.48 13.24
N VAL A 242 -4.10 12.93 12.10
CA VAL A 242 -4.22 13.61 10.79
C VAL A 242 -5.66 13.47 10.30
N PRO A 243 -6.35 14.59 9.95
CA PRO A 243 -7.68 14.53 9.37
C PRO A 243 -7.73 13.61 8.16
N GLY A 244 -8.76 12.75 8.09
CA GLY A 244 -8.89 11.74 7.03
C GLY A 244 -8.22 10.40 7.36
N PHE A 245 -7.32 10.38 8.34
CA PHE A 245 -6.69 9.16 8.87
C PHE A 245 -7.21 8.79 10.27
N ILE A 246 -7.99 9.63 10.89
CA ILE A 246 -8.69 9.28 12.12
C ILE A 246 -9.63 8.13 11.75
N ALA A 247 -9.51 7.02 12.45
CA ALA A 247 -10.48 5.95 12.35
C ALA A 247 -11.88 6.54 12.54
N LYS A 248 -12.62 6.72 11.46
CA LYS A 248 -14.07 6.89 11.53
C LYS A 248 -14.64 5.54 11.88
N GLY A 249 -14.60 5.24 13.13
CA GLY A 249 -15.08 4.00 13.67
C GLY A 249 -15.18 4.22 15.16
N GLY A 250 -16.03 5.04 15.51
CA GLY A 250 -16.72 5.03 16.75
C GLY A 250 -18.13 4.68 16.41
#